data_780152532459746ee278365a19b4cdfb
#
_entry.id   780152532459746ee278365a19b4cdfb
#
_cell.length_a   1.000
_cell.length_b   1.000
_cell.length_c   1.000
_cell.angle_alpha   90.00
_cell.angle_beta   90.00
_cell.angle_gamma   90.00
#
_symmetry.space_group_name_H-M   'P 1'
#
loop_
_entity.id
_entity.type
_entity.pdbx_description
1 polymer ?
#
loop_
_entity_poly.entity_id
_entity_poly.type
_entity_poly.pdbx_seq_one_letter_code
_entity_poly.pdbx_strand_id
1 'polypeptide(L)'
;MSSKDKLIERFKSFPNDFSFDELVRLLGGFGFTLSHTGATSGSRVSFDKGDKSLTLHRPHPGNIVGKGVLKSVNVYLKNKGLL
;
A
#
# COMPACT_ATOMS: atom_id res chain seq x y z
N MET A 1 -4.85 19.58 -9.70
CA MET A 1 -4.19 18.35 -9.26
C MET A 1 -5.22 17.29 -8.95
N SER A 2 -4.95 16.07 -9.32
CA SER A 2 -5.87 14.97 -9.05
C SER A 2 -5.67 14.48 -7.61
N SER A 3 -6.70 13.81 -7.09
CA SER A 3 -6.62 13.19 -5.77
C SER A 3 -5.46 12.19 -5.68
N LYS A 4 -5.17 11.53 -6.80
CA LYS A 4 -4.08 10.58 -6.88
C LYS A 4 -2.74 11.25 -6.62
N ASP A 5 -2.50 12.40 -7.21
CA ASP A 5 -1.24 13.12 -7.01
C ASP A 5 -1.05 13.56 -5.57
N LYS A 6 -2.11 14.04 -4.95
CA LYS A 6 -2.07 14.45 -3.55
C LYS A 6 -1.77 13.26 -2.64
N LEU A 7 -2.36 12.11 -2.96
CA LEU A 7 -2.15 10.91 -2.17
C LEU A 7 -0.71 10.41 -2.29
N ILE A 8 -0.13 10.49 -3.49
CA ILE A 8 1.27 10.12 -3.71
C ILE A 8 2.19 11.03 -2.92
N GLU A 9 1.94 12.35 -2.93
CA GLU A 9 2.76 13.28 -2.17
C GLU A 9 2.68 13.01 -0.67
N ARG A 10 1.48 12.76 -0.17
CA ARG A 10 1.29 12.40 1.22
C ARG A 10 2.04 11.13 1.59
N PHE A 11 1.96 10.12 0.74
CA PHE A 11 2.67 8.86 0.93
C PHE A 11 4.18 9.07 1.01
N LYS A 12 4.73 9.91 0.12
CA LYS A 12 6.17 10.15 0.06
C LYS A 12 6.70 10.88 1.29
N SER A 13 5.84 11.56 2.01
CA SER A 13 6.26 12.24 3.24
C SER A 13 6.34 11.29 4.44
N PHE A 14 5.92 10.05 4.26
CA PHE A 14 5.90 9.03 5.32
C PHE A 14 5.22 9.54 6.59
N PRO A 15 3.96 9.96 6.49
CA PRO A 15 3.27 10.48 7.66
C PRO A 15 2.98 9.37 8.67
N ASN A 16 2.76 9.74 9.91
CA ASN A 16 2.45 8.76 10.95
C ASN A 16 0.95 8.53 11.12
N ASP A 17 0.15 9.02 10.19
CA ASP A 17 -1.30 8.81 10.20
C ASP A 17 -1.85 8.33 8.86
N PHE A 18 -1.01 7.70 8.04
CA PHE A 18 -1.42 7.16 6.75
C PHE A 18 -2.26 5.90 6.99
N SER A 19 -3.50 5.91 6.52
CA SER A 19 -4.40 4.80 6.79
C SER A 19 -4.26 3.69 5.77
N PHE A 20 -4.71 2.50 6.15
CA PHE A 20 -4.73 1.35 5.24
C PHE A 20 -5.63 1.63 4.04
N ASP A 21 -6.76 2.32 4.26
CA ASP A 21 -7.66 2.69 3.17
C ASP A 21 -6.97 3.61 2.17
N GLU A 22 -6.15 4.53 2.67
CA GLU A 22 -5.36 5.38 1.79
C GLU A 22 -4.35 4.57 0.99
N LEU A 23 -3.74 3.57 1.62
CA LEU A 23 -2.78 2.70 0.94
C LEU A 23 -3.46 1.89 -0.16
N VAL A 24 -4.64 1.35 0.10
CA VAL A 24 -5.42 0.62 -0.90
C VAL A 24 -5.70 1.52 -2.10
N ARG A 25 -6.10 2.75 -1.83
CA ARG A 25 -6.41 3.73 -2.86
C ARG A 25 -5.16 4.11 -3.65
N LEU A 26 -4.05 4.29 -2.96
CA LEU A 26 -2.76 4.62 -3.59
C LEU A 26 -2.34 3.52 -4.55
N LEU A 27 -2.31 2.28 -4.06
CA LEU A 27 -1.88 1.15 -4.88
C LEU A 27 -2.87 0.88 -6.02
N GLY A 28 -4.15 1.10 -5.79
CA GLY A 28 -5.15 1.03 -6.84
C GLY A 28 -4.86 2.01 -7.96
N GLY A 29 -4.36 3.19 -7.62
CA GLY A 29 -3.95 4.18 -8.61
C GLY A 29 -2.78 3.74 -9.48
N PHE A 30 -1.96 2.82 -8.98
CA PHE A 30 -0.88 2.21 -9.75
C PHE A 30 -1.30 0.94 -10.47
N GLY A 31 -2.56 0.55 -10.35
CA GLY A 31 -3.07 -0.64 -11.03
C GLY A 31 -3.09 -1.90 -10.20
N PHE A 32 -2.75 -1.81 -8.93
CA PHE A 32 -2.80 -2.96 -8.04
C PHE A 32 -4.22 -3.22 -7.55
N THR A 33 -4.58 -4.48 -7.44
CA THR A 33 -5.88 -4.89 -6.91
C THR A 33 -5.68 -5.56 -5.57
N LEU A 34 -6.45 -5.16 -4.58
CA LEU A 34 -6.41 -5.78 -3.27
C LEU A 34 -7.01 -7.17 -3.36
N SER A 35 -6.25 -8.15 -2.90
CA SER A 35 -6.67 -9.53 -2.88
C SER A 35 -6.54 -10.07 -1.46
N HIS A 36 -7.54 -10.82 -1.02
CA HIS A 36 -7.46 -11.48 0.28
C HIS A 36 -6.78 -12.82 0.09
N THR A 37 -5.55 -12.90 0.55
CA THR A 37 -4.86 -14.18 0.54
C THR A 37 -5.45 -15.05 1.62
N GLY A 38 -5.65 -16.26 1.30
CA GLY A 38 -6.19 -17.31 2.10
C GLY A 38 -6.47 -17.08 3.57
N ALA A 39 -7.43 -17.78 4.06
CA ALA A 39 -7.97 -17.59 5.38
C ALA A 39 -6.99 -17.88 6.52
N THR A 40 -5.81 -18.35 6.20
CA THR A 40 -4.92 -18.87 7.23
C THR A 40 -4.10 -17.83 7.97
N SER A 41 -3.94 -16.64 7.42
CA SER A 41 -3.03 -15.68 8.05
C SER A 41 -3.70 -14.44 8.59
N GLY A 42 -5.00 -14.43 8.64
CA GLY A 42 -5.76 -13.41 9.34
C GLY A 42 -5.52 -11.97 8.90
N SER A 43 -4.34 -11.45 9.09
CA SER A 43 -4.04 -10.05 8.84
C SER A 43 -3.23 -9.80 7.57
N ARG A 44 -2.89 -10.85 6.84
CA ARG A 44 -2.08 -10.69 5.63
C ARG A 44 -2.96 -10.40 4.42
N VAL A 45 -2.54 -9.41 3.63
CA VAL A 45 -3.25 -9.06 2.39
C VAL A 45 -2.25 -8.96 1.26
N SER A 46 -2.72 -9.18 0.04
CA SER A 46 -1.89 -9.10 -1.15
C SER A 46 -2.45 -8.06 -2.11
N PHE A 47 -1.56 -7.32 -2.73
CA PHE A 47 -1.91 -6.40 -3.81
C PHE A 47 -1.27 -6.94 -5.08
N ASP A 48 -2.08 -7.19 -6.09
CA ASP A 48 -1.63 -7.85 -7.32
C ASP A 48 -1.79 -6.94 -8.53
N LYS A 49 -0.80 -6.98 -9.42
CA LYS A 49 -0.84 -6.27 -10.68
C LYS A 49 -0.16 -7.14 -11.73
N GLY A 50 -0.95 -7.88 -12.49
CA GLY A 50 -0.40 -8.80 -13.49
C GLY A 50 0.49 -9.83 -12.83
N ASP A 51 1.78 -9.82 -13.17
CA ASP A 51 2.75 -10.73 -12.60
C ASP A 51 3.43 -10.18 -11.34
N LYS A 52 3.05 -9.00 -10.90
CA LYS A 52 3.61 -8.38 -9.70
C LYS A 52 2.70 -8.62 -8.51
N SER A 53 3.31 -8.84 -7.37
CA SER A 53 2.55 -9.09 -6.14
C SER A 53 3.28 -8.46 -4.96
N LEU A 54 2.52 -7.80 -4.10
CA LEU A 54 3.05 -7.17 -2.90
C LEU A 54 2.20 -7.62 -1.72
N THR A 55 2.83 -8.31 -0.78
CA THR A 55 2.14 -8.82 0.41
C THR A 55 2.48 -7.96 1.62
N LEU A 56 1.45 -7.55 2.34
CA LEU A 56 1.60 -6.71 3.53
C LEU A 56 0.74 -7.26 4.66
N HIS A 57 1.11 -6.88 5.88
CA HIS A 57 0.27 -7.13 7.04
C HIS A 57 -0.70 -5.96 7.20
N ARG A 58 -1.97 -6.29 7.36
CA ARG A 58 -2.97 -5.27 7.64
C ARG A 58 -2.73 -4.70 9.05
N PRO A 59 -2.77 -3.37 9.20
CA PRO A 59 -2.57 -2.78 10.52
C PRO A 59 -3.59 -3.29 11.53
N HIS A 60 -3.13 -3.61 12.74
CA HIS A 60 -4.00 -4.13 13.78
C HIS A 60 -3.37 -3.90 15.15
N PRO A 61 -4.11 -3.36 16.12
CA PRO A 61 -5.46 -2.80 16.00
C PRO A 61 -5.43 -1.46 15.28
N GLY A 62 -6.57 -1.04 14.77
CA GLY A 62 -6.65 0.24 14.08
C GLY A 62 -6.38 0.11 12.61
N ASN A 63 -6.16 1.24 11.96
CA ASN A 63 -6.12 1.31 10.52
C ASN A 63 -4.93 2.14 10.01
N ILE A 64 -3.94 2.36 10.86
CA ILE A 64 -2.81 3.21 10.52
C ILE A 64 -1.62 2.35 10.08
N VAL A 65 -1.08 2.68 8.91
CA VAL A 65 0.08 1.99 8.34
C VAL A 65 1.35 2.64 8.90
N GLY A 66 2.23 1.81 9.45
CA GLY A 66 3.46 2.32 10.04
C GLY A 66 4.44 2.83 8.99
N LYS A 67 5.34 3.73 9.43
CA LYS A 67 6.34 4.31 8.53
C LYS A 67 7.23 3.25 7.89
N GLY A 68 7.56 2.19 8.63
CA GLY A 68 8.37 1.11 8.08
C GLY A 68 7.71 0.44 6.89
N VAL A 69 6.41 0.22 6.99
CA VAL A 69 5.65 -0.36 5.87
C VAL A 69 5.62 0.60 4.70
N LEU A 70 5.39 1.89 4.96
CA LEU A 70 5.36 2.91 3.92
C LEU A 70 6.69 2.97 3.17
N LYS A 71 7.80 2.90 3.90
CA LYS A 71 9.13 2.91 3.29
C LYS A 71 9.34 1.67 2.43
N SER A 72 8.91 0.50 2.91
CA SER A 72 9.03 -0.74 2.15
C SER A 72 8.23 -0.67 0.86
N VAL A 73 7.01 -0.15 0.92
CA VAL A 73 6.17 0.01 -0.26
C VAL A 73 6.81 0.99 -1.25
N ASN A 74 7.38 2.08 -0.73
CA ASN A 74 8.05 3.07 -1.56
C ASN A 74 9.22 2.46 -2.33
N VAL A 75 10.05 1.67 -1.66
CA VAL A 75 11.17 0.98 -2.30
C VAL A 75 10.66 0.01 -3.36
N TYR A 76 9.63 -0.75 -3.01
CA TYR A 76 9.04 -1.71 -3.94
C TYR A 76 8.57 -1.01 -5.22
N LEU A 77 7.82 0.08 -5.08
CA LEU A 77 7.28 0.81 -6.22
C LEU A 77 8.39 1.41 -7.09
N LYS A 78 9.43 1.92 -6.46
CA LYS A 78 10.57 2.46 -7.19
C LYS A 78 11.30 1.37 -7.97
N ASN A 79 11.50 0.21 -7.35
CA ASN A 79 12.17 -0.91 -8.00
C ASN A 79 11.40 -1.45 -9.19
N LYS A 80 10.08 -1.28 -9.19
CA LYS A 80 9.23 -1.71 -10.30
C LYS A 80 9.00 -0.62 -11.33
N GLY A 81 9.64 0.52 -11.16
CA GLY A 81 9.50 1.62 -12.10
C GLY A 81 8.16 2.33 -12.05
N LEU A 82 7.42 2.15 -10.96
CA LEU A 82 6.09 2.75 -10.83
C LEU A 82 6.11 4.10 -10.14
N LEU A 83 7.19 4.41 -9.44
CA LEU A 83 7.30 5.65 -8.70
C LEU A 83 8.59 6.40 -9.01
#